data_ac10a9c25c8fc40d052c12545b9045b9
#
_entry.id   ac10a9c25c8fc40d052c12545b9045b9
#
_cell.length_a   1.000
_cell.length_b   1.000
_cell.length_c   1.000
_cell.angle_alpha   90.00
_cell.angle_beta   90.00
_cell.angle_gamma   90.00
#
_symmetry.space_group_name_H-M   'P 1'
#
loop_
_entity.id
_entity.type
_entity.pdbx_description
1 polymer ?
#
loop_
_entity_poly.entity_id
_entity_poly.type
_entity_poly.pdbx_seq_one_letter_code
_entity_poly.pdbx_strand_id
1 'polypeptide(L)'
;MMDPESRALIRIERLTDSVYGLSFLLILLQIDRPDPSVVLNTQAINRYLTDQLPSLRTYITTFVLVGFYWQSQLSMASRFKRSDATHRWLQLGSLMGVALLPFVNDLLDLMPSQATIQVAYSLVLVQIGFFDLLTLLHGWRRPELLVEPPQLQRRWHQLLETALEPGVCLLSTGVAALLTPAWWEWSFLLLLPGYALLRWADR
;
A
#
# COMPACT_ATOMS: atom_id res chain seq x y z
N MET A 1 -23.21 26.31 -6.25
CA MET A 1 -23.55 24.87 -6.45
C MET A 1 -22.28 24.16 -6.87
N MET A 2 -21.83 23.12 -6.13
CA MET A 2 -20.58 22.41 -6.50
C MET A 2 -20.75 21.69 -7.84
N ASP A 3 -19.73 21.78 -8.68
CA ASP A 3 -19.64 21.09 -9.96
C ASP A 3 -19.71 19.55 -9.78
N PRO A 4 -20.37 18.81 -10.70
CA PRO A 4 -20.49 17.35 -10.63
C PRO A 4 -19.14 16.61 -10.50
N GLU A 5 -18.09 17.08 -11.18
CA GLU A 5 -16.75 16.49 -11.12
C GLU A 5 -16.06 16.70 -9.77
N SER A 6 -16.27 17.86 -9.13
CA SER A 6 -15.77 18.11 -7.77
C SER A 6 -16.48 17.25 -6.74
N ARG A 7 -17.81 17.02 -6.90
CA ARG A 7 -18.55 16.07 -6.05
C ARG A 7 -18.09 14.62 -6.25
N ALA A 8 -17.74 14.25 -7.48
CA ALA A 8 -17.22 12.92 -7.78
C ALA A 8 -15.85 12.69 -7.12
N LEU A 9 -14.97 13.71 -7.09
CA LEU A 9 -13.69 13.66 -6.39
C LEU A 9 -13.89 13.34 -4.89
N ILE A 10 -14.72 14.10 -4.19
CA ILE A 10 -14.98 13.89 -2.75
C ILE A 10 -15.54 12.47 -2.49
N ARG A 11 -16.35 11.93 -3.40
CA ARG A 11 -16.89 10.58 -3.24
C ARG A 11 -15.83 9.50 -3.41
N ILE A 12 -14.91 9.65 -4.37
CA ILE A 12 -13.83 8.68 -4.57
C ILE A 12 -12.80 8.75 -3.43
N GLU A 13 -12.48 9.93 -2.93
CA GLU A 13 -11.62 10.11 -1.75
C GLU A 13 -12.19 9.41 -0.52
N ARG A 14 -13.48 9.60 -0.22
CA ARG A 14 -14.15 8.91 0.89
C ARG A 14 -14.17 7.39 0.72
N LEU A 15 -14.36 6.90 -0.51
CA LEU A 15 -14.28 5.47 -0.80
C LEU A 15 -12.85 4.97 -0.57
N THR A 16 -11.83 5.71 -1.01
CA THR A 16 -10.41 5.41 -0.78
C THR A 16 -10.13 5.26 0.71
N ASP A 17 -10.47 6.26 1.52
CA ASP A 17 -10.26 6.20 2.98
C ASP A 17 -10.98 5.01 3.63
N SER A 18 -12.21 4.72 3.17
CA SER A 18 -12.98 3.58 3.69
C SER A 18 -12.34 2.24 3.35
N VAL A 19 -11.85 2.06 2.13
CA VAL A 19 -11.20 0.80 1.69
C VAL A 19 -9.88 0.59 2.42
N TYR A 20 -9.04 1.63 2.55
CA TYR A 20 -7.80 1.55 3.35
C TYR A 20 -8.09 1.24 4.81
N GLY A 21 -9.06 1.95 5.43
CA GLY A 21 -9.46 1.70 6.82
C GLY A 21 -9.97 0.29 7.06
N LEU A 22 -10.79 -0.25 6.15
CA LEU A 22 -11.25 -1.65 6.21
C LEU A 22 -10.10 -2.64 6.04
N SER A 23 -9.17 -2.39 5.11
CA SER A 23 -8.00 -3.27 4.90
C SER A 23 -7.12 -3.34 6.15
N PHE A 24 -6.86 -2.21 6.82
CA PHE A 24 -6.14 -2.20 8.10
C PHE A 24 -6.81 -3.07 9.17
N LEU A 25 -8.15 -2.97 9.29
CA LEU A 25 -8.91 -3.76 10.26
C LEU A 25 -8.93 -5.25 9.91
N LEU A 26 -9.12 -5.59 8.63
CA LEU A 26 -9.16 -6.98 8.17
C LEU A 26 -7.82 -7.69 8.38
N ILE A 27 -6.70 -7.01 8.14
CA ILE A 27 -5.36 -7.55 8.40
C ILE A 27 -5.18 -7.83 9.91
N LEU A 28 -5.64 -6.93 10.78
CA LEU A 28 -5.59 -7.14 12.24
C LEU A 28 -6.42 -8.35 12.69
N LEU A 29 -7.59 -8.54 12.06
CA LEU A 29 -8.51 -9.63 12.43
C LEU A 29 -8.00 -11.04 12.05
N GLN A 30 -6.92 -11.12 11.26
CA GLN A 30 -6.26 -12.38 10.89
C GLN A 30 -5.37 -12.94 12.00
N ILE A 31 -5.04 -12.15 13.03
CA ILE A 31 -4.29 -12.64 14.18
C ILE A 31 -5.20 -13.62 14.95
N ASP A 32 -4.73 -14.86 15.10
CA ASP A 32 -5.46 -15.92 15.78
C ASP A 32 -5.82 -15.55 17.22
N ARG A 33 -7.02 -15.92 17.63
CA ARG A 33 -7.45 -15.77 19.02
C ARG A 33 -7.05 -16.99 19.85
N PRO A 34 -6.65 -16.82 21.12
CA PRO A 34 -6.37 -17.96 21.98
C PRO A 34 -7.63 -18.81 22.16
N ASP A 35 -7.46 -20.13 22.14
CA ASP A 35 -8.53 -21.04 22.50
C ASP A 35 -8.93 -20.79 23.97
N PRO A 36 -10.20 -20.48 24.27
CA PRO A 36 -10.66 -20.22 25.65
C PRO A 36 -10.35 -21.39 26.62
N SER A 37 -10.24 -22.62 26.13
CA SER A 37 -9.90 -23.78 26.93
C SER A 37 -8.45 -23.82 27.40
N VAL A 38 -7.54 -23.11 26.68
CA VAL A 38 -6.08 -23.09 26.95
C VAL A 38 -5.69 -21.94 27.90
N VAL A 39 -6.54 -20.94 28.08
CA VAL A 39 -6.25 -19.68 28.81
C VAL A 39 -6.17 -19.85 30.35
N LEU A 40 -6.19 -21.07 30.87
CA LEU A 40 -6.32 -21.33 32.33
C LEU A 40 -5.02 -21.18 33.14
N ASN A 41 -3.84 -20.98 32.50
CA ASN A 41 -2.61 -20.77 33.23
C ASN A 41 -1.65 -19.79 32.55
N THR A 42 -0.82 -19.10 33.34
CA THR A 42 0.14 -18.10 32.89
C THR A 42 1.14 -18.66 31.87
N GLN A 43 1.53 -19.92 31.97
CA GLN A 43 2.50 -20.53 31.06
C GLN A 43 1.91 -20.76 29.66
N ALA A 44 0.63 -21.13 29.57
CA ALA A 44 -0.10 -21.25 28.31
C ALA A 44 -0.28 -19.90 27.61
N ILE A 45 -0.59 -18.85 28.38
CA ILE A 45 -0.69 -17.48 27.86
C ILE A 45 0.66 -17.01 27.32
N ASN A 46 1.76 -17.20 28.05
CA ASN A 46 3.09 -16.82 27.59
C ASN A 46 3.50 -17.57 26.30
N ARG A 47 3.19 -18.86 26.23
CA ARG A 47 3.45 -19.64 25.00
C ARG A 47 2.65 -19.07 23.83
N TYR A 48 1.33 -18.87 23.99
CA TYR A 48 0.48 -18.29 22.97
C TYR A 48 1.06 -16.95 22.46
N LEU A 49 1.41 -16.01 23.34
CA LEU A 49 1.97 -14.73 22.97
C LEU A 49 3.29 -14.87 22.20
N THR A 50 4.13 -15.84 22.56
CA THR A 50 5.38 -16.12 21.85
C THR A 50 5.11 -16.69 20.45
N ASP A 51 4.13 -17.59 20.35
CA ASP A 51 3.75 -18.24 19.09
C ASP A 51 3.10 -17.24 18.10
N GLN A 52 2.50 -16.14 18.60
CA GLN A 52 1.94 -15.06 17.77
C GLN A 52 2.96 -14.02 17.28
N LEU A 53 4.21 -14.04 17.74
CA LEU A 53 5.21 -13.06 17.31
C LEU A 53 5.47 -13.03 15.80
N PRO A 54 5.52 -14.16 15.07
CA PRO A 54 5.65 -14.15 13.61
C PRO A 54 4.48 -13.45 12.92
N SER A 55 3.23 -13.80 13.28
CA SER A 55 2.01 -13.20 12.72
C SER A 55 1.93 -11.70 13.04
N LEU A 56 2.32 -11.30 14.25
CA LEU A 56 2.39 -9.89 14.62
C LEU A 56 3.45 -9.13 13.80
N ARG A 57 4.58 -9.77 13.48
CA ARG A 57 5.60 -9.18 12.59
C ARG A 57 5.03 -8.97 11.19
N THR A 58 4.39 -9.97 10.61
CA THR A 58 3.73 -9.90 9.29
C THR A 58 2.68 -8.76 9.28
N TYR A 59 1.84 -8.70 10.33
CA TYR A 59 0.88 -7.62 10.52
C TYR A 59 1.53 -6.24 10.52
N ILE A 60 2.55 -6.03 11.36
CA ILE A 60 3.22 -4.72 11.47
C ILE A 60 3.86 -4.32 10.13
N THR A 61 4.53 -5.26 9.45
CA THR A 61 5.14 -5.00 8.15
C THR A 61 4.10 -4.57 7.13
N THR A 62 3.00 -5.31 7.02
CA THR A 62 1.92 -4.98 6.08
C THR A 62 1.23 -3.68 6.45
N PHE A 63 0.97 -3.43 7.74
CA PHE A 63 0.38 -2.17 8.20
C PHE A 63 1.22 -0.96 7.81
N VAL A 64 2.54 -1.05 7.98
CA VAL A 64 3.47 0.02 7.59
C VAL A 64 3.49 0.22 6.09
N LEU A 65 3.54 -0.86 5.30
CA LEU A 65 3.50 -0.78 3.83
C LEU A 65 2.19 -0.15 3.32
N VAL A 66 1.05 -0.61 3.82
CA VAL A 66 -0.26 -0.02 3.47
C VAL A 66 -0.32 1.44 3.90
N GLY A 67 0.30 1.78 5.04
CA GLY A 67 0.43 3.15 5.52
C GLY A 67 1.22 4.06 4.57
N PHE A 68 2.29 3.57 3.95
CA PHE A 68 3.02 4.32 2.92
C PHE A 68 2.13 4.58 1.70
N TYR A 69 1.44 3.57 1.19
CA TYR A 69 0.51 3.74 0.07
C TYR A 69 -0.64 4.70 0.40
N TRP A 70 -1.19 4.63 1.62
CA TRP A 70 -2.22 5.59 2.03
C TRP A 70 -1.70 7.03 2.08
N GLN A 71 -0.48 7.26 2.60
CA GLN A 71 0.17 8.57 2.58
C GLN A 71 0.42 9.07 1.15
N SER A 72 0.86 8.19 0.25
CA SER A 72 1.04 8.48 -1.17
C SER A 72 -0.31 8.89 -1.81
N GLN A 73 -1.39 8.18 -1.50
CA GLN A 73 -2.74 8.51 -1.95
C GLN A 73 -3.23 9.87 -1.44
N LEU A 74 -2.98 10.24 -0.18
CA LEU A 74 -3.29 11.57 0.33
C LEU A 74 -2.55 12.67 -0.42
N SER A 75 -1.25 12.46 -0.69
CA SER A 75 -0.43 13.38 -1.49
C SER A 75 -0.98 13.49 -2.92
N MET A 76 -1.38 12.37 -3.53
CA MET A 76 -1.98 12.34 -4.87
C MET A 76 -3.32 13.08 -4.90
N ALA A 77 -4.23 12.80 -3.97
CA ALA A 77 -5.57 13.40 -3.89
C ALA A 77 -5.49 14.93 -3.77
N SER A 78 -4.54 15.46 -2.99
CA SER A 78 -4.34 16.90 -2.81
C SER A 78 -3.98 17.65 -4.09
N ARG A 79 -3.52 16.94 -5.14
CA ARG A 79 -3.17 17.51 -6.44
C ARG A 79 -4.37 17.72 -7.36
N PHE A 80 -5.49 17.03 -7.10
CA PHE A 80 -6.69 17.09 -7.93
C PHE A 80 -7.74 18.02 -7.33
N LYS A 81 -8.42 18.79 -8.19
CA LYS A 81 -9.60 19.60 -7.83
C LYS A 81 -10.90 19.05 -8.41
N ARG A 82 -10.79 18.15 -9.40
CA ARG A 82 -11.90 17.51 -10.10
C ARG A 82 -11.54 16.07 -10.47
N SER A 83 -12.56 15.25 -10.70
CA SER A 83 -12.40 13.84 -11.08
C SER A 83 -13.27 13.52 -12.28
N ASP A 84 -12.64 13.15 -13.41
CA ASP A 84 -13.33 12.61 -14.59
C ASP A 84 -13.54 11.08 -14.50
N ALA A 85 -14.15 10.49 -15.53
CA ALA A 85 -14.43 9.07 -15.56
C ALA A 85 -13.15 8.21 -15.52
N THR A 86 -12.12 8.62 -16.26
CA THR A 86 -10.85 7.90 -16.33
C THR A 86 -10.15 7.91 -14.97
N HIS A 87 -10.05 9.06 -14.32
CA HIS A 87 -9.48 9.17 -12.97
C HIS A 87 -10.18 8.23 -11.97
N ARG A 88 -11.51 8.16 -12.00
CA ARG A 88 -12.27 7.27 -11.12
C ARG A 88 -11.98 5.79 -11.37
N TRP A 89 -11.87 5.35 -12.63
CA TRP A 89 -11.53 3.97 -12.96
C TRP A 89 -10.12 3.61 -12.55
N LEU A 90 -9.16 4.52 -12.70
CA LEU A 90 -7.79 4.32 -12.25
C LEU A 90 -7.72 4.18 -10.72
N GLN A 91 -8.43 5.04 -9.99
CA GLN A 91 -8.55 4.94 -8.54
C GLN A 91 -9.20 3.61 -8.09
N LEU A 92 -10.25 3.15 -8.76
CA LEU A 92 -10.86 1.84 -8.48
C LEU A 92 -9.89 0.69 -8.77
N GLY A 93 -9.03 0.82 -9.79
CA GLY A 93 -7.98 -0.15 -10.07
C GLY A 93 -6.93 -0.24 -8.94
N SER A 94 -6.52 0.88 -8.37
CA SER A 94 -5.65 0.93 -7.18
C SER A 94 -6.36 0.30 -5.97
N LEU A 95 -7.59 0.71 -5.69
CA LEU A 95 -8.38 0.21 -4.56
C LEU A 95 -8.66 -1.30 -4.63
N MET A 96 -8.77 -1.88 -5.83
CA MET A 96 -8.88 -3.34 -5.98
C MET A 96 -7.65 -4.05 -5.40
N GLY A 97 -6.45 -3.52 -5.61
CA GLY A 97 -5.23 -4.05 -4.98
C GLY A 97 -5.28 -3.92 -3.45
N VAL A 98 -5.66 -2.75 -2.94
CA VAL A 98 -5.79 -2.53 -1.49
C VAL A 98 -6.79 -3.50 -0.85
N ALA A 99 -7.92 -3.76 -1.50
CA ALA A 99 -8.94 -4.70 -1.02
C ALA A 99 -8.46 -6.17 -1.05
N LEU A 100 -7.47 -6.52 -1.91
CA LEU A 100 -6.86 -7.85 -1.97
C LEU A 100 -5.77 -8.05 -0.91
N LEU A 101 -5.21 -6.98 -0.35
CA LEU A 101 -4.10 -7.07 0.61
C LEU A 101 -4.40 -7.96 1.82
N PRO A 102 -5.58 -7.89 2.47
CA PRO A 102 -5.87 -8.80 3.57
C PRO A 102 -5.76 -10.27 3.18
N PHE A 103 -6.29 -10.65 2.02
CA PHE A 103 -6.24 -12.02 1.54
C PHE A 103 -4.80 -12.52 1.30
N VAL A 104 -3.97 -11.74 0.59
CA VAL A 104 -2.57 -12.15 0.34
C VAL A 104 -1.71 -12.07 1.59
N ASN A 105 -2.06 -11.22 2.56
CA ASN A 105 -1.43 -11.16 3.87
C ASN A 105 -1.71 -12.43 4.69
N ASP A 106 -2.94 -12.93 4.67
CA ASP A 106 -3.32 -14.18 5.33
C ASP A 106 -2.54 -15.37 4.76
N LEU A 107 -2.43 -15.46 3.43
CA LEU A 107 -1.60 -16.47 2.77
C LEU A 107 -0.11 -16.35 3.15
N LEU A 108 0.39 -15.12 3.28
CA LEU A 108 1.77 -14.86 3.67
C LEU A 108 2.03 -15.29 5.12
N ASP A 109 1.08 -15.07 6.02
CA ASP A 109 1.18 -15.49 7.41
C ASP A 109 1.18 -17.02 7.54
N LEU A 110 0.31 -17.70 6.79
CA LEU A 110 0.24 -19.16 6.76
C LEU A 110 1.50 -19.81 6.16
N MET A 111 2.12 -19.18 5.17
CA MET A 111 3.24 -19.77 4.41
C MET A 111 4.34 -18.73 4.11
N PRO A 112 5.01 -18.17 5.13
CA PRO A 112 5.91 -17.02 4.97
C PRO A 112 7.17 -17.31 4.13
N SER A 113 7.58 -18.57 4.04
CA SER A 113 8.79 -18.97 3.30
C SER A 113 8.53 -19.39 1.85
N GLN A 114 7.27 -19.28 1.37
CA GLN A 114 6.91 -19.67 0.01
C GLN A 114 7.09 -18.51 -0.97
N ALA A 115 8.09 -18.63 -1.85
CA ALA A 115 8.41 -17.60 -2.85
C ALA A 115 7.20 -17.20 -3.70
N THR A 116 6.35 -18.16 -4.08
CA THR A 116 5.15 -17.87 -4.89
C THR A 116 4.19 -16.91 -4.16
N ILE A 117 4.03 -17.07 -2.85
CA ILE A 117 3.14 -16.20 -2.05
C ILE A 117 3.77 -14.82 -1.87
N GLN A 118 5.07 -14.76 -1.60
CA GLN A 118 5.80 -13.49 -1.52
C GLN A 118 5.74 -12.72 -2.84
N VAL A 119 5.86 -13.41 -3.97
CA VAL A 119 5.68 -12.82 -5.31
C VAL A 119 4.24 -12.32 -5.49
N ALA A 120 3.22 -13.12 -5.14
CA ALA A 120 1.82 -12.71 -5.25
C ALA A 120 1.53 -11.48 -4.39
N TYR A 121 2.00 -11.44 -3.16
CA TYR A 121 1.90 -10.28 -2.27
C TYR A 121 2.54 -9.04 -2.88
N SER A 122 3.79 -9.16 -3.34
CA SER A 122 4.51 -8.04 -3.98
C SER A 122 3.82 -7.55 -5.25
N LEU A 123 3.24 -8.45 -6.06
CA LEU A 123 2.49 -8.07 -7.28
C LEU A 123 1.21 -7.30 -6.97
N VAL A 124 0.52 -7.60 -5.86
CA VAL A 124 -0.62 -6.81 -5.42
C VAL A 124 -0.19 -5.38 -5.05
N LEU A 125 0.94 -5.23 -4.35
CA LEU A 125 1.51 -3.91 -4.05
C LEU A 125 1.95 -3.16 -5.33
N VAL A 126 2.58 -3.87 -6.28
CA VAL A 126 2.93 -3.30 -7.60
C VAL A 126 1.69 -2.83 -8.35
N GLN A 127 0.59 -3.59 -8.29
CA GLN A 127 -0.68 -3.21 -8.91
C GLN A 127 -1.20 -1.88 -8.35
N ILE A 128 -1.19 -1.69 -7.04
CA ILE A 128 -1.61 -0.44 -6.40
C ILE A 128 -0.78 0.72 -6.99
N GLY A 129 0.54 0.66 -6.86
CA GLY A 129 1.43 1.72 -7.34
C GLY A 129 1.40 1.92 -8.86
N PHE A 130 1.13 0.88 -9.64
CA PHE A 130 0.95 1.00 -11.08
C PHE A 130 -0.27 1.89 -11.44
N PHE A 131 -1.41 1.67 -10.79
CA PHE A 131 -2.58 2.50 -11.01
C PHE A 131 -2.40 3.93 -10.48
N ASP A 132 -1.62 4.11 -9.41
CA ASP A 132 -1.26 5.43 -8.90
C ASP A 132 -0.37 6.20 -9.89
N LEU A 133 0.61 5.53 -10.51
CA LEU A 133 1.41 6.10 -11.60
C LEU A 133 0.53 6.49 -12.81
N LEU A 134 -0.41 5.63 -13.20
CA LEU A 134 -1.35 5.95 -14.28
C LEU A 134 -2.22 7.15 -13.93
N THR A 135 -2.65 7.28 -12.67
CA THR A 135 -3.41 8.42 -12.17
C THR A 135 -2.59 9.71 -12.27
N LEU A 136 -1.32 9.68 -11.86
CA LEU A 136 -0.40 10.81 -11.99
C LEU A 136 -0.23 11.23 -13.47
N LEU A 137 0.03 10.27 -14.34
CA LEU A 137 0.20 10.52 -15.79
C LEU A 137 -1.09 11.05 -16.43
N HIS A 138 -2.26 10.56 -16.00
CA HIS A 138 -3.55 11.07 -16.45
C HIS A 138 -3.74 12.53 -16.04
N GLY A 139 -3.43 12.89 -14.80
CA GLY A 139 -3.45 14.27 -14.33
C GLY A 139 -2.53 15.19 -15.15
N TRP A 140 -1.35 14.74 -15.54
CA TRP A 140 -0.46 15.54 -16.41
C TRP A 140 -0.99 15.73 -17.84
N ARG A 141 -1.77 14.77 -18.36
CA ARG A 141 -2.44 14.88 -19.66
C ARG A 141 -3.70 15.74 -19.61
N ARG A 142 -4.28 15.91 -18.41
CA ARG A 142 -5.51 16.64 -18.14
C ARG A 142 -5.28 17.69 -17.06
N PRO A 143 -4.48 18.73 -17.34
CA PRO A 143 -4.12 19.75 -16.34
C PRO A 143 -5.32 20.50 -15.77
N GLU A 144 -6.47 20.49 -16.46
CA GLU A 144 -7.73 21.05 -15.98
C GLU A 144 -8.29 20.32 -14.73
N LEU A 145 -7.87 19.09 -14.49
CA LEU A 145 -8.25 18.31 -13.29
C LEU A 145 -7.39 18.67 -12.08
N LEU A 146 -6.21 19.26 -12.31
CA LEU A 146 -5.24 19.55 -11.24
C LEU A 146 -5.49 20.93 -10.61
N VAL A 147 -5.14 21.06 -9.34
CA VAL A 147 -5.14 22.36 -8.61
C VAL A 147 -4.16 23.30 -9.28
N GLU A 148 -2.95 22.82 -9.52
CA GLU A 148 -1.90 23.57 -10.22
C GLU A 148 -1.23 22.67 -11.26
N PRO A 149 -1.01 23.14 -12.51
CA PRO A 149 -0.27 22.39 -13.50
C PRO A 149 1.20 22.26 -13.04
N PRO A 150 1.76 21.03 -13.01
CA PRO A 150 3.10 20.83 -12.47
C PRO A 150 4.17 21.39 -13.42
N GLN A 151 5.11 22.14 -12.88
CA GLN A 151 6.33 22.56 -13.57
C GLN A 151 7.20 21.32 -13.87
N LEU A 152 8.05 21.39 -14.91
CA LEU A 152 8.84 20.25 -15.38
C LEU A 152 9.71 19.61 -14.28
N GLN A 153 10.37 20.44 -13.45
CA GLN A 153 11.23 19.99 -12.36
C GLN A 153 10.43 19.26 -11.28
N ARG A 154 9.22 19.73 -10.96
CA ARG A 154 8.31 19.13 -10.01
C ARG A 154 7.69 17.80 -10.50
N ARG A 155 7.59 17.62 -11.85
CA ARG A 155 7.12 16.37 -12.44
C ARG A 155 8.05 15.19 -12.14
N TRP A 156 9.37 15.40 -12.26
CA TRP A 156 10.34 14.35 -11.94
C TRP A 156 10.29 13.94 -10.48
N HIS A 157 10.17 14.91 -9.58
CA HIS A 157 10.01 14.61 -8.15
C HIS A 157 8.73 13.82 -7.88
N GLN A 158 7.59 14.26 -8.44
CA GLN A 158 6.32 13.56 -8.31
C GLN A 158 6.36 12.14 -8.88
N LEU A 159 7.05 11.95 -10.01
CA LEU A 159 7.22 10.63 -10.61
C LEU A 159 8.05 9.72 -9.70
N LEU A 160 9.18 10.20 -9.19
CA LEU A 160 10.04 9.43 -8.29
C LEU A 160 9.33 9.08 -6.98
N GLU A 161 8.60 10.04 -6.42
CA GLU A 161 7.78 9.84 -5.21
C GLU A 161 6.75 8.72 -5.43
N THR A 162 5.96 8.80 -6.51
CA THR A 162 4.91 7.80 -6.82
C THR A 162 5.47 6.46 -7.29
N ALA A 163 6.68 6.42 -7.89
CA ALA A 163 7.31 5.21 -8.38
C ALA A 163 8.13 4.46 -7.31
N LEU A 164 8.37 5.09 -6.15
CA LEU A 164 9.23 4.53 -5.11
C LEU A 164 8.64 3.22 -4.56
N GLU A 165 7.37 3.23 -4.14
CA GLU A 165 6.72 2.05 -3.59
C GLU A 165 6.65 0.90 -4.61
N PRO A 166 6.05 1.07 -5.81
CA PRO A 166 5.99 -0.02 -6.77
C PRO A 166 7.37 -0.46 -7.26
N GLY A 167 8.35 0.45 -7.30
CA GLY A 167 9.74 0.13 -7.65
C GLY A 167 10.40 -0.80 -6.63
N VAL A 168 10.25 -0.51 -5.34
CA VAL A 168 10.73 -1.38 -4.25
C VAL A 168 9.98 -2.71 -4.26
N CYS A 169 8.67 -2.72 -4.52
CA CYS A 169 7.88 -3.95 -4.60
C CYS A 169 8.28 -4.83 -5.79
N LEU A 170 8.61 -4.24 -6.95
CA LEU A 170 9.19 -4.98 -8.08
C LEU A 170 10.55 -5.58 -7.74
N LEU A 171 11.40 -4.83 -7.06
CA LEU A 171 12.68 -5.35 -6.56
C LEU A 171 12.45 -6.52 -5.59
N SER A 172 11.51 -6.38 -4.65
CA SER A 172 11.13 -7.44 -3.71
C SER A 172 10.64 -8.70 -4.41
N THR A 173 9.85 -8.53 -5.49
CA THR A 173 9.43 -9.65 -6.35
C THR A 173 10.64 -10.37 -6.93
N GLY A 174 11.62 -9.63 -7.45
CA GLY A 174 12.88 -10.19 -7.97
C GLY A 174 13.69 -10.92 -6.88
N VAL A 175 13.78 -10.36 -5.69
CA VAL A 175 14.47 -10.98 -4.54
C VAL A 175 13.79 -12.31 -4.16
N ALA A 176 12.47 -12.35 -4.05
CA ALA A 176 11.72 -13.57 -3.73
C ALA A 176 11.87 -14.66 -4.80
N ALA A 177 11.83 -14.27 -6.09
CA ALA A 177 11.83 -15.21 -7.21
C ALA A 177 13.25 -15.73 -7.56
N LEU A 178 14.29 -14.90 -7.44
CA LEU A 178 15.62 -15.16 -7.99
C LEU A 178 16.71 -15.41 -6.93
N LEU A 179 16.53 -14.92 -5.70
CA LEU A 179 17.52 -15.05 -4.64
C LEU A 179 17.03 -16.00 -3.55
N THR A 180 16.57 -15.46 -2.44
CA THR A 180 16.05 -16.26 -1.33
C THR A 180 14.84 -15.60 -0.69
N PRO A 181 13.83 -16.39 -0.29
CA PRO A 181 12.65 -15.88 0.44
C PRO A 181 13.02 -15.13 1.74
N ALA A 182 14.14 -15.46 2.36
CA ALA A 182 14.58 -14.85 3.62
C ALA A 182 14.93 -13.35 3.50
N TRP A 183 15.38 -12.88 2.33
CA TRP A 183 15.73 -11.48 2.10
C TRP A 183 14.56 -10.62 1.61
N TRP A 184 13.45 -11.24 1.27
CA TRP A 184 12.30 -10.56 0.71
C TRP A 184 11.75 -9.45 1.64
N GLU A 185 11.52 -9.75 2.92
CA GLU A 185 11.01 -8.75 3.88
C GLU A 185 11.99 -7.57 4.06
N TRP A 186 13.28 -7.84 4.10
CA TRP A 186 14.31 -6.82 4.28
C TRP A 186 14.37 -5.83 3.11
N SER A 187 13.95 -6.25 1.91
CA SER A 187 13.92 -5.37 0.73
C SER A 187 12.95 -4.19 0.90
N PHE A 188 11.88 -4.33 1.68
CA PHE A 188 10.96 -3.23 1.95
C PHE A 188 11.55 -2.12 2.84
N LEU A 189 12.60 -2.41 3.60
CA LEU A 189 13.32 -1.37 4.36
C LEU A 189 13.95 -0.31 3.46
N LEU A 190 14.13 -0.58 2.15
CA LEU A 190 14.60 0.40 1.17
C LEU A 190 13.62 1.57 0.99
N LEU A 191 12.35 1.43 1.37
CA LEU A 191 11.41 2.54 1.38
C LEU A 191 11.84 3.68 2.31
N LEU A 192 12.41 3.36 3.48
CA LEU A 192 12.83 4.36 4.46
C LEU A 192 13.93 5.31 3.93
N PRO A 193 15.09 4.81 3.45
CA PRO A 193 16.09 5.69 2.86
C PRO A 193 15.60 6.33 1.55
N GLY A 194 14.75 5.66 0.77
CA GLY A 194 14.14 6.22 -0.44
C GLY A 194 13.35 7.50 -0.14
N TYR A 195 12.43 7.44 0.82
CA TYR A 195 11.68 8.62 1.25
C TYR A 195 12.53 9.69 1.91
N ALA A 196 13.56 9.30 2.69
CA ALA A 196 14.49 10.24 3.30
C ALA A 196 15.26 11.04 2.23
N LEU A 197 15.73 10.37 1.16
CA LEU A 197 16.42 11.00 0.04
C LEU A 197 15.50 11.94 -0.74
N LEU A 198 14.26 11.54 -1.02
CA LEU A 198 13.29 12.39 -1.71
C LEU A 198 12.98 13.65 -0.92
N ARG A 199 12.77 13.54 0.39
CA ARG A 199 12.56 14.71 1.27
C ARG A 199 13.78 15.62 1.39
N TRP A 200 14.98 15.05 1.30
CA TRP A 200 16.21 15.84 1.32
C TRP A 200 16.40 16.62 0.01
N ALA A 201 16.07 16.01 -1.12
CA ALA A 201 16.15 16.63 -2.45
C ALA A 201 15.11 17.75 -2.67
N ASP A 202 14.05 17.80 -1.87
CA ASP A 202 12.98 18.80 -1.94
C ASP A 202 13.27 20.08 -1.09
N ARG A 203 14.40 20.08 -0.35
CA ARG A 203 14.88 21.22 0.47
C ARG A 203 15.89 22.06 -0.29
#